data_5c2d286dc647cf29b53c40934e72d637
#
_entry.id   5c2d286dc647cf29b53c40934e72d637
#
_cell.length_a   1.000
_cell.length_b   1.000
_cell.length_c   1.000
_cell.angle_alpha   90.00
_cell.angle_beta   90.00
_cell.angle_gamma   90.00
#
_symmetry.space_group_name_H-M   'P 1'
#
loop_
_entity.id
_entity.type
_entity.pdbx_description
1 polymer ?
#
loop_
_entity_poly.entity_id
_entity_poly.type
_entity_poly.pdbx_seq_one_letter_code
_entity_poly.pdbx_strand_id
1 'polypeptide(L)'
;MKYILIVPDGVADKPIPAFENQTPLEKAKTPNLDALVQKGLLGRIQTVPHALPSGSDVACMSLLGYDPTRYYTGRAPLEAASLGISLSKEEIVFRCNLVTLEEGRMKDYSAGHISNEEAKAIIATLQEKLGGNGFQFYAGLQYRHLLVIPRYGKAKCTPPHDIAGKEVEPYYPKGEGEKELRELMTSSQKILAQHPVNQKRCKEGKDPATSIWLWGQGTKPALPSFKSQYGLEGAVISAVDLVRGVGRSVALEVMQVPGATGYFDTDYAAKARYGLEALQRKDFLFVHVESTDEAGHMGDAALKVKAIEDFDRKLLGTLLEGLSKIETFRLLLLPDHMTSTAIRTHTHDPVPFTVFGKGVRGNSLSRFTESESARSTVFVSEGYTLMGKFLKGDL
;
A
#
# COMPACT_ATOMS: atom_id res chain seq x y z
N MET A 1 -11.95 25.21 5.77
CA MET A 1 -11.88 23.98 6.59
C MET A 1 -10.84 23.06 6.01
N LYS A 2 -9.86 22.59 6.77
CA LYS A 2 -8.86 21.61 6.30
C LYS A 2 -9.17 20.23 6.89
N TYR A 3 -8.95 19.19 6.08
CA TYR A 3 -9.20 17.81 6.47
C TYR A 3 -7.91 17.00 6.35
N ILE A 4 -7.57 16.25 7.38
CA ILE A 4 -6.31 15.50 7.43
C ILE A 4 -6.64 14.03 7.75
N LEU A 5 -6.17 13.13 6.89
CA LEU A 5 -6.16 11.69 7.10
C LEU A 5 -4.72 11.25 7.36
N ILE A 6 -4.47 10.61 8.50
CA ILE A 6 -3.15 10.06 8.86
C ILE A 6 -3.28 8.55 9.03
N VAL A 7 -2.42 7.82 8.33
CA VAL A 7 -2.42 6.36 8.35
C VAL A 7 -1.04 5.85 8.75
N PRO A 8 -0.83 5.50 10.04
CA PRO A 8 0.28 4.65 10.46
C PRO A 8 -0.04 3.22 10.05
N ASP A 9 0.53 2.78 8.93
CA ASP A 9 0.27 1.50 8.29
C ASP A 9 0.53 0.33 9.25
N GLY A 10 -0.42 -0.59 9.32
CA GLY A 10 -0.30 -1.83 10.07
C GLY A 10 0.00 -1.66 11.57
N VAL A 11 -0.23 -0.47 12.17
CA VAL A 11 0.20 -0.17 13.55
C VAL A 11 -0.45 -1.06 14.60
N ALA A 12 -1.71 -1.48 14.37
CA ALA A 12 -2.44 -2.37 15.27
C ALA A 12 -1.85 -3.79 15.30
N ASP A 13 -1.97 -4.45 16.46
CA ASP A 13 -1.45 -5.81 16.68
C ASP A 13 -2.30 -6.57 17.70
N LYS A 14 -1.98 -7.84 17.88
CA LYS A 14 -2.51 -8.68 18.98
C LYS A 14 -1.65 -8.52 20.24
N PRO A 15 -2.21 -8.84 21.43
CA PRO A 15 -1.43 -8.92 22.65
C PRO A 15 -0.25 -9.87 22.53
N ILE A 16 0.92 -9.44 23.02
CA ILE A 16 2.19 -10.17 22.91
C ILE A 16 2.60 -10.68 24.31
N PRO A 17 2.81 -11.98 24.50
CA PRO A 17 3.19 -12.53 25.81
C PRO A 17 4.45 -11.88 26.41
N ALA A 18 5.47 -11.60 25.59
CA ALA A 18 6.70 -10.92 26.04
C ALA A 18 6.48 -9.47 26.50
N PHE A 19 5.33 -8.87 26.22
CA PHE A 19 4.91 -7.54 26.68
C PHE A 19 3.84 -7.62 27.78
N GLU A 20 3.80 -8.71 28.55
CA GLU A 20 2.79 -8.91 29.58
C GLU A 20 1.36 -8.89 29.03
N ASN A 21 1.17 -9.46 27.84
CA ASN A 21 -0.06 -9.45 27.05
C ASN A 21 -0.55 -8.04 26.65
N GLN A 22 0.33 -7.07 26.56
CA GLN A 22 0.05 -5.79 25.92
C GLN A 22 0.31 -5.84 24.42
N THR A 23 -0.39 -5.01 23.66
CA THR A 23 -0.06 -4.78 22.24
C THR A 23 1.11 -3.79 22.12
N PRO A 24 1.77 -3.69 20.95
CA PRO A 24 2.76 -2.64 20.71
C PRO A 24 2.21 -1.21 20.93
N LEU A 25 0.95 -0.92 20.58
CA LEU A 25 0.31 0.36 20.86
C LEU A 25 0.13 0.61 22.36
N GLU A 26 -0.23 -0.41 23.13
CA GLU A 26 -0.36 -0.31 24.58
C GLU A 26 0.98 -0.09 25.29
N LYS A 27 2.05 -0.68 24.73
CA LYS A 27 3.42 -0.58 25.28
C LYS A 27 4.09 0.73 24.93
N ALA A 28 3.80 1.30 23.76
CA ALA A 28 4.43 2.51 23.25
C ALA A 28 4.01 3.76 24.06
N LYS A 29 4.93 4.73 24.15
CA LYS A 29 4.68 6.07 24.69
C LYS A 29 4.22 6.99 23.58
N THR A 30 2.93 7.29 23.54
CA THR A 30 2.26 8.02 22.45
C THR A 30 1.49 9.25 22.94
N PRO A 31 2.14 10.24 23.56
CA PRO A 31 1.46 11.37 24.16
C PRO A 31 0.62 12.21 23.18
N ASN A 32 1.04 12.30 21.91
CA ASN A 32 0.29 13.06 20.90
C ASN A 32 -0.97 12.29 20.45
N LEU A 33 -0.88 10.97 20.23
CA LEU A 33 -2.03 10.12 19.94
C LEU A 33 -3.04 10.13 21.09
N ASP A 34 -2.56 9.98 22.33
CA ASP A 34 -3.42 9.97 23.51
C ASP A 34 -4.11 11.33 23.69
N ALA A 35 -3.42 12.44 23.43
CA ALA A 35 -4.02 13.78 23.46
C ALA A 35 -5.13 13.97 22.41
N LEU A 36 -5.00 13.36 21.22
CA LEU A 36 -6.06 13.37 20.20
C LEU A 36 -7.30 12.62 20.71
N VAL A 37 -7.12 11.46 21.33
CA VAL A 37 -8.22 10.65 21.88
C VAL A 37 -8.93 11.38 23.03
N GLN A 38 -8.17 11.93 23.99
CA GLN A 38 -8.72 12.66 25.13
C GLN A 38 -9.60 13.85 24.75
N LYS A 39 -9.30 14.49 23.64
CA LYS A 39 -10.02 15.68 23.14
C LYS A 39 -10.96 15.35 21.97
N GLY A 40 -10.94 14.12 21.47
CA GLY A 40 -11.67 13.66 20.30
C GLY A 40 -12.53 12.43 20.56
N LEU A 41 -12.89 11.80 19.46
CA LEU A 41 -13.68 10.57 19.44
C LEU A 41 -12.78 9.39 19.10
N LEU A 42 -12.79 8.33 19.91
CA LEU A 42 -12.17 7.04 19.61
C LEU A 42 -13.25 6.04 19.19
N GLY A 43 -13.01 5.27 18.16
CA GLY A 43 -13.88 4.20 17.69
C GLY A 43 -13.10 3.02 17.08
N ARG A 44 -13.84 2.06 16.54
CA ARG A 44 -13.29 0.92 15.77
C ARG A 44 -13.88 0.88 14.39
N ILE A 45 -13.12 0.34 13.44
CA ILE A 45 -13.53 0.26 12.03
C ILE A 45 -13.06 -1.04 11.38
N GLN A 46 -13.90 -1.60 10.54
CA GLN A 46 -13.58 -2.66 9.58
C GLN A 46 -13.11 -2.01 8.27
N THR A 47 -11.83 -1.88 8.08
CA THR A 47 -11.25 -1.18 6.91
C THR A 47 -11.28 -2.02 5.65
N VAL A 48 -11.03 -3.33 5.77
CA VAL A 48 -10.95 -4.29 4.66
C VAL A 48 -12.18 -5.19 4.67
N PRO A 49 -13.00 -5.22 3.59
CA PRO A 49 -14.08 -6.19 3.46
C PRO A 49 -13.56 -7.63 3.47
N HIS A 50 -14.23 -8.55 4.18
CA HIS A 50 -13.81 -9.95 4.28
C HIS A 50 -13.70 -10.70 2.93
N ALA A 51 -14.41 -10.24 1.91
CA ALA A 51 -14.38 -10.83 0.56
C ALA A 51 -13.11 -10.47 -0.25
N LEU A 52 -12.31 -9.52 0.22
CA LEU A 52 -11.10 -9.06 -0.46
C LEU A 52 -9.85 -9.38 0.38
N PRO A 53 -8.67 -9.52 -0.25
CA PRO A 53 -7.43 -9.73 0.50
C PRO A 53 -7.11 -8.52 1.39
N SER A 54 -6.61 -8.78 2.59
CA SER A 54 -6.13 -7.72 3.47
C SER A 54 -4.84 -7.14 2.93
N GLY A 55 -4.85 -5.83 2.65
CA GLY A 55 -3.69 -5.09 2.16
C GLY A 55 -3.98 -3.62 2.00
N SER A 56 -2.91 -2.81 2.01
CA SER A 56 -3.00 -1.34 1.98
C SER A 56 -3.68 -0.80 0.72
N ASP A 57 -3.65 -1.53 -0.40
CA ASP A 57 -4.35 -1.16 -1.63
C ASP A 57 -5.87 -1.15 -1.45
N VAL A 58 -6.43 -2.21 -0.87
CA VAL A 58 -7.86 -2.34 -0.56
C VAL A 58 -8.25 -1.40 0.59
N ALA A 59 -7.46 -1.41 1.66
CA ALA A 59 -7.74 -0.61 2.85
C ALA A 59 -7.69 0.90 2.56
N CYS A 60 -6.65 1.42 1.91
CA CYS A 60 -6.55 2.85 1.58
C CYS A 60 -7.66 3.30 0.61
N MET A 61 -8.10 2.43 -0.32
CA MET A 61 -9.27 2.71 -1.14
C MET A 61 -10.52 2.91 -0.27
N SER A 62 -10.74 2.01 0.70
CA SER A 62 -11.81 2.10 1.70
C SER A 62 -11.70 3.39 2.52
N LEU A 63 -10.51 3.71 3.05
CA LEU A 63 -10.28 4.91 3.87
C LEU A 63 -10.52 6.22 3.13
N LEU A 64 -10.31 6.24 1.82
CA LEU A 64 -10.65 7.40 0.96
C LEU A 64 -12.14 7.46 0.59
N GLY A 65 -12.96 6.50 1.09
CA GLY A 65 -14.40 6.49 0.94
C GLY A 65 -14.90 5.87 -0.36
N TYR A 66 -14.11 4.99 -0.96
CA TYR A 66 -14.50 4.22 -2.14
C TYR A 66 -14.70 2.76 -1.74
N ASP A 67 -15.86 2.20 -2.06
CA ASP A 67 -16.17 0.79 -1.79
C ASP A 67 -15.23 -0.14 -2.59
N PRO A 68 -14.30 -0.86 -1.92
CA PRO A 68 -13.35 -1.72 -2.64
C PRO A 68 -14.04 -2.88 -3.36
N THR A 69 -15.19 -3.34 -2.88
CA THR A 69 -15.92 -4.45 -3.54
C THR A 69 -16.43 -4.05 -4.92
N ARG A 70 -16.62 -2.76 -5.13
CA ARG A 70 -17.08 -2.17 -6.41
C ARG A 70 -15.93 -1.72 -7.30
N TYR A 71 -14.86 -1.15 -6.71
CA TYR A 71 -13.86 -0.40 -7.47
C TYR A 71 -12.50 -1.09 -7.56
N TYR A 72 -12.19 -2.05 -6.67
CA TYR A 72 -10.92 -2.73 -6.73
C TYR A 72 -10.89 -3.74 -7.87
N THR A 73 -9.98 -3.53 -8.82
CA THR A 73 -9.83 -4.38 -10.01
C THR A 73 -8.57 -5.21 -10.00
N GLY A 74 -7.67 -4.95 -9.05
CA GLY A 74 -6.37 -5.61 -8.91
C GLY A 74 -5.27 -4.66 -8.48
N ARG A 75 -4.11 -5.21 -8.16
CA ARG A 75 -2.96 -4.48 -7.65
C ARG A 75 -2.20 -3.73 -8.75
N ALA A 76 -2.01 -4.38 -9.90
CA ALA A 76 -1.22 -3.81 -11.00
C ALA A 76 -1.77 -2.48 -11.57
N PRO A 77 -3.09 -2.24 -11.68
CA PRO A 77 -3.62 -0.95 -12.11
C PRO A 77 -3.24 0.21 -11.19
N LEU A 78 -3.15 -0.03 -9.89
CA LEU A 78 -2.73 0.98 -8.91
C LEU A 78 -1.24 1.29 -9.06
N GLU A 79 -0.40 0.27 -9.27
CA GLU A 79 1.03 0.47 -9.56
C GLU A 79 1.23 1.21 -10.90
N ALA A 80 0.44 0.90 -11.93
CA ALA A 80 0.44 1.63 -13.18
C ALA A 80 0.11 3.12 -12.97
N ALA A 81 -0.93 3.40 -12.19
CA ALA A 81 -1.27 4.77 -11.81
C ALA A 81 -0.14 5.47 -11.06
N SER A 82 0.55 4.77 -10.12
CA SER A 82 1.71 5.32 -9.39
C SER A 82 2.85 5.71 -10.34
N LEU A 83 3.09 4.92 -11.38
CA LEU A 83 4.09 5.21 -12.41
C LEU A 83 3.64 6.27 -13.43
N GLY A 84 2.41 6.76 -13.36
CA GLY A 84 1.84 7.70 -14.31
C GLY A 84 1.43 7.07 -15.64
N ILE A 85 1.30 5.74 -15.69
CA ILE A 85 0.85 5.01 -16.87
C ILE A 85 -0.67 5.16 -16.99
N SER A 86 -1.13 5.72 -18.10
CA SER A 86 -2.54 5.86 -18.40
C SER A 86 -3.05 4.60 -19.12
N LEU A 87 -3.99 3.91 -18.49
CA LEU A 87 -4.65 2.76 -19.07
C LEU A 87 -5.95 3.18 -19.79
N SER A 88 -6.20 2.62 -20.98
CA SER A 88 -7.50 2.68 -21.64
C SER A 88 -8.48 1.69 -20.96
N LYS A 89 -9.76 1.74 -21.37
CA LYS A 89 -10.77 0.78 -20.88
C LYS A 89 -10.58 -0.63 -21.46
N GLU A 90 -9.86 -0.72 -22.58
CA GLU A 90 -9.64 -1.95 -23.33
C GLU A 90 -8.30 -2.62 -22.99
N GLU A 91 -7.64 -2.16 -21.93
CA GLU A 91 -6.35 -2.70 -21.51
C GLU A 91 -6.45 -3.39 -20.15
N ILE A 92 -5.62 -4.43 -20.01
CA ILE A 92 -5.33 -5.07 -18.72
C ILE A 92 -3.85 -4.86 -18.43
N VAL A 93 -3.53 -4.53 -17.20
CA VAL A 93 -2.16 -4.46 -16.72
C VAL A 93 -1.90 -5.62 -15.77
N PHE A 94 -0.73 -6.22 -15.87
CA PHE A 94 -0.19 -7.26 -15.00
C PHE A 94 1.01 -6.72 -14.25
N ARG A 95 1.21 -7.16 -13.02
CA ARG A 95 2.54 -7.19 -12.44
C ARG A 95 3.37 -8.20 -13.23
N CYS A 96 4.57 -7.79 -13.58
CA CYS A 96 5.53 -8.57 -14.35
C CYS A 96 6.82 -8.69 -13.53
N ASN A 97 6.90 -9.72 -12.70
CA ASN A 97 8.12 -9.95 -11.92
C ASN A 97 9.19 -10.61 -12.80
N LEU A 98 10.44 -10.15 -12.65
CA LEU A 98 11.59 -10.95 -13.03
C LEU A 98 11.85 -11.99 -11.95
N VAL A 99 11.90 -13.27 -12.33
CA VAL A 99 12.04 -14.39 -11.40
C VAL A 99 13.15 -15.34 -11.81
N THR A 100 13.69 -16.10 -10.87
CA THR A 100 14.58 -17.22 -11.14
C THR A 100 13.81 -18.53 -11.07
N LEU A 101 13.68 -19.19 -12.21
CA LEU A 101 13.21 -20.58 -12.31
C LEU A 101 14.43 -21.50 -12.47
N GLU A 102 14.46 -22.58 -11.70
CA GLU A 102 15.49 -23.61 -11.77
C GLU A 102 14.81 -24.99 -11.76
N GLU A 103 15.12 -25.85 -12.71
CA GLU A 103 14.54 -27.19 -12.85
C GLU A 103 13.00 -27.23 -12.76
N GLY A 104 12.33 -26.23 -13.35
CA GLY A 104 10.86 -26.12 -13.34
C GLY A 104 10.26 -25.66 -12.00
N ARG A 105 11.07 -25.17 -11.06
CA ARG A 105 10.67 -24.67 -9.76
C ARG A 105 10.91 -23.16 -9.64
N MET A 106 10.07 -22.48 -8.83
CA MET A 106 10.27 -21.09 -8.45
C MET A 106 11.38 -21.01 -7.40
N LYS A 107 12.64 -20.83 -7.85
CA LYS A 107 13.79 -20.70 -6.95
C LYS A 107 13.74 -19.39 -6.19
N ASP A 108 13.54 -18.27 -6.91
CA ASP A 108 13.50 -16.94 -6.32
C ASP A 108 12.54 -16.03 -7.12
N TYR A 109 11.56 -15.46 -6.43
CA TYR A 109 10.58 -14.53 -7.01
C TYR A 109 11.13 -13.11 -7.24
N SER A 110 12.38 -12.85 -6.81
CA SER A 110 13.07 -11.55 -6.89
C SER A 110 14.26 -11.55 -7.86
N ALA A 111 14.54 -12.67 -8.53
CA ALA A 111 15.71 -12.85 -9.39
C ALA A 111 17.04 -12.47 -8.68
N GLY A 112 17.24 -12.96 -7.46
CA GLY A 112 18.43 -12.68 -6.66
C GLY A 112 18.55 -11.20 -6.29
N HIS A 113 17.44 -10.54 -5.97
CA HIS A 113 17.37 -9.10 -5.71
C HIS A 113 18.06 -8.27 -6.81
N ILE A 114 17.66 -8.52 -8.06
CA ILE A 114 18.22 -7.84 -9.24
C ILE A 114 18.21 -6.32 -9.08
N SER A 115 19.31 -5.64 -9.49
CA SER A 115 19.39 -4.18 -9.40
C SER A 115 18.47 -3.47 -10.39
N ASN A 116 18.19 -2.18 -10.13
CA ASN A 116 17.35 -1.37 -11.03
C ASN A 116 17.95 -1.25 -12.43
N GLU A 117 19.27 -1.10 -12.54
CA GLU A 117 20.00 -0.95 -13.80
C GLU A 117 19.92 -2.23 -14.63
N GLU A 118 20.19 -3.37 -13.99
CA GLU A 118 20.13 -4.70 -14.61
C GLU A 118 18.70 -5.00 -15.10
N ALA A 119 17.72 -4.75 -14.25
CA ALA A 119 16.31 -4.98 -14.56
C ALA A 119 15.81 -4.10 -15.71
N LYS A 120 16.18 -2.80 -15.73
CA LYS A 120 15.84 -1.89 -16.84
C LYS A 120 16.37 -2.38 -18.17
N ALA A 121 17.63 -2.89 -18.22
CA ALA A 121 18.22 -3.44 -19.43
C ALA A 121 17.45 -4.68 -19.92
N ILE A 122 17.06 -5.56 -19.00
CA ILE A 122 16.25 -6.75 -19.32
C ILE A 122 14.88 -6.35 -19.87
N ILE A 123 14.16 -5.43 -19.18
CA ILE A 123 12.84 -5.00 -19.60
C ILE A 123 12.88 -4.28 -20.97
N ALA A 124 13.91 -3.50 -21.23
CA ALA A 124 14.10 -2.89 -22.56
C ALA A 124 14.24 -3.96 -23.66
N THR A 125 15.01 -5.03 -23.42
CA THR A 125 15.14 -6.16 -24.35
C THR A 125 13.81 -6.92 -24.52
N LEU A 126 13.07 -7.13 -23.45
CA LEU A 126 11.75 -7.77 -23.53
C LEU A 126 10.76 -6.89 -24.30
N GLN A 127 10.80 -5.57 -24.11
CA GLN A 127 9.99 -4.63 -24.89
C GLN A 127 10.35 -4.69 -26.40
N GLU A 128 11.64 -4.77 -26.74
CA GLU A 128 12.09 -4.88 -28.14
C GLU A 128 11.65 -6.20 -28.80
N LYS A 129 11.75 -7.33 -28.06
CA LYS A 129 11.56 -8.67 -28.63
C LYS A 129 10.12 -9.20 -28.51
N LEU A 130 9.39 -8.82 -27.46
CA LEU A 130 8.04 -9.31 -27.14
C LEU A 130 6.99 -8.19 -27.14
N GLY A 131 7.42 -6.93 -27.13
CA GLY A 131 6.53 -5.78 -27.23
C GLY A 131 5.94 -5.62 -28.65
N GLY A 132 5.00 -4.70 -28.80
CA GLY A 132 4.24 -4.50 -30.04
C GLY A 132 2.88 -5.21 -30.01
N ASN A 133 2.05 -4.95 -31.00
CA ASN A 133 0.66 -5.46 -31.07
C ASN A 133 -0.17 -5.16 -29.80
N GLY A 134 0.12 -4.03 -29.12
CA GLY A 134 -0.52 -3.63 -27.90
C GLY A 134 0.13 -4.16 -26.61
N PHE A 135 1.19 -4.97 -26.69
CA PHE A 135 1.96 -5.41 -25.53
C PHE A 135 3.03 -4.38 -25.17
N GLN A 136 2.98 -3.85 -23.96
CA GLN A 136 3.91 -2.81 -23.50
C GLN A 136 4.49 -3.15 -22.12
N PHE A 137 5.80 -3.31 -22.06
CA PHE A 137 6.54 -3.54 -20.82
C PHE A 137 6.99 -2.22 -20.23
N TYR A 138 6.77 -2.03 -18.94
CA TYR A 138 7.20 -0.86 -18.19
C TYR A 138 8.13 -1.26 -17.05
N ALA A 139 9.32 -0.66 -17.03
CA ALA A 139 10.27 -0.89 -15.97
C ALA A 139 9.79 -0.22 -14.68
N GLY A 140 9.75 -1.00 -13.60
CA GLY A 140 9.53 -0.54 -12.23
C GLY A 140 10.82 -0.63 -11.41
N LEU A 141 10.70 -1.03 -10.15
CA LEU A 141 11.82 -1.12 -9.22
C LEU A 141 12.28 -2.58 -9.02
N GLN A 142 13.58 -2.80 -9.13
CA GLN A 142 14.20 -4.12 -8.97
C GLN A 142 13.52 -5.17 -9.85
N TYR A 143 12.98 -6.22 -9.25
CA TYR A 143 12.29 -7.32 -9.94
C TYR A 143 10.83 -7.02 -10.31
N ARG A 144 10.26 -5.89 -9.87
CA ARG A 144 8.83 -5.53 -10.03
C ARG A 144 8.62 -4.60 -11.21
N HIS A 145 7.96 -5.08 -12.22
CA HIS A 145 7.66 -4.37 -13.47
C HIS A 145 6.19 -4.53 -13.81
N LEU A 146 5.75 -3.87 -14.88
CA LEU A 146 4.40 -3.98 -15.39
C LEU A 146 4.39 -4.40 -16.86
N LEU A 147 3.36 -5.15 -17.23
CA LEU A 147 3.01 -5.45 -18.61
C LEU A 147 1.57 -5.00 -18.85
N VAL A 148 1.39 -4.11 -19.81
CA VAL A 148 0.06 -3.71 -20.32
C VAL A 148 -0.19 -4.48 -21.61
N ILE A 149 -1.39 -5.06 -21.71
CA ILE A 149 -1.84 -5.79 -22.89
C ILE A 149 -3.25 -5.38 -23.29
N PRO A 150 -3.65 -5.57 -24.56
CA PRO A 150 -5.05 -5.52 -24.94
C PRO A 150 -5.86 -6.50 -24.08
N ARG A 151 -7.14 -6.23 -23.86
CA ARG A 151 -7.99 -7.04 -23.00
C ARG A 151 -8.17 -8.44 -23.57
N TYR A 152 -7.47 -9.40 -22.97
CA TYR A 152 -7.76 -10.82 -23.12
C TYR A 152 -8.37 -11.31 -21.83
N GLY A 153 -9.52 -11.91 -21.88
CA GLY A 153 -10.16 -12.70 -20.88
C GLY A 153 -9.87 -12.47 -19.39
N LYS A 154 -10.29 -13.42 -18.59
CA LYS A 154 -10.15 -13.37 -17.11
C LYS A 154 -9.23 -14.49 -16.63
N ALA A 155 -8.00 -14.57 -17.17
CA ALA A 155 -7.04 -15.55 -16.68
C ALA A 155 -6.77 -15.34 -15.18
N LYS A 156 -6.78 -16.43 -14.42
CA LYS A 156 -6.41 -16.44 -13.01
C LYS A 156 -4.91 -16.69 -12.89
N CYS A 157 -4.20 -15.77 -12.26
CA CYS A 157 -2.75 -15.85 -12.05
C CYS A 157 -2.41 -16.00 -10.56
N THR A 158 -1.29 -16.66 -10.27
CA THR A 158 -0.82 -16.92 -8.91
C THR A 158 0.38 -16.02 -8.60
N PRO A 159 0.42 -15.36 -7.41
CA PRO A 159 1.59 -14.60 -7.00
C PRO A 159 2.85 -15.48 -6.89
N PRO A 160 4.02 -15.04 -7.36
CA PRO A 160 5.23 -15.88 -7.38
C PRO A 160 5.79 -16.17 -5.98
N HIS A 161 5.57 -15.29 -5.01
CA HIS A 161 5.98 -15.51 -3.62
C HIS A 161 5.19 -16.60 -2.90
N ASP A 162 3.96 -16.90 -3.32
CA ASP A 162 3.15 -17.98 -2.76
C ASP A 162 3.62 -19.39 -3.20
N ILE A 163 4.48 -19.43 -4.21
CA ILE A 163 4.96 -20.66 -4.83
C ILE A 163 6.49 -20.81 -4.76
N ALA A 164 7.16 -20.07 -3.90
CA ALA A 164 8.59 -20.21 -3.69
C ALA A 164 8.95 -21.67 -3.32
N GLY A 165 9.93 -22.25 -4.02
CA GLY A 165 10.34 -23.65 -3.89
C GLY A 165 9.43 -24.70 -4.55
N LYS A 166 8.26 -24.33 -5.07
CA LYS A 166 7.31 -25.25 -5.70
C LYS A 166 7.54 -25.38 -7.21
N GLU A 167 7.08 -26.50 -7.78
CA GLU A 167 6.96 -26.65 -9.24
C GLU A 167 6.02 -25.60 -9.82
N VAL A 168 6.41 -24.94 -10.92
CA VAL A 168 5.63 -23.81 -11.48
C VAL A 168 4.50 -24.26 -12.41
N GLU A 169 4.56 -25.47 -12.94
CA GLU A 169 3.63 -25.97 -13.96
C GLU A 169 2.14 -25.84 -13.53
N PRO A 170 1.75 -26.19 -12.29
CA PRO A 170 0.35 -26.05 -11.84
C PRO A 170 -0.12 -24.60 -11.68
N TYR A 171 0.80 -23.63 -11.64
CA TYR A 171 0.54 -22.25 -11.27
C TYR A 171 0.65 -21.24 -12.43
N TYR A 172 0.91 -21.72 -13.66
CA TYR A 172 0.77 -20.87 -14.84
C TYR A 172 -0.66 -20.31 -14.94
N PRO A 173 -0.84 -19.17 -15.62
CA PRO A 173 -2.18 -18.58 -15.82
C PRO A 173 -3.18 -19.62 -16.32
N LYS A 174 -4.41 -19.57 -15.80
CA LYS A 174 -5.51 -20.49 -16.14
C LYS A 174 -6.76 -19.72 -16.53
N GLY A 175 -7.47 -20.19 -17.55
CA GLY A 175 -8.70 -19.59 -18.05
C GLY A 175 -8.50 -18.81 -19.34
N GLU A 176 -9.39 -17.87 -19.60
CA GLU A 176 -9.38 -17.10 -20.85
C GLU A 176 -8.09 -16.26 -20.99
N GLY A 177 -7.33 -16.47 -22.08
CA GLY A 177 -6.03 -15.85 -22.31
C GLY A 177 -4.83 -16.62 -21.74
N GLU A 178 -5.04 -17.82 -21.16
CA GLU A 178 -3.97 -18.60 -20.55
C GLU A 178 -2.85 -18.97 -21.50
N LYS A 179 -3.22 -19.29 -22.75
CA LYS A 179 -2.26 -19.72 -23.78
C LYS A 179 -1.29 -18.60 -24.14
N GLU A 180 -1.81 -17.43 -24.44
CA GLU A 180 -1.04 -16.25 -24.81
C GLU A 180 -0.11 -15.79 -23.69
N LEU A 181 -0.63 -15.76 -22.44
CA LEU A 181 0.17 -15.39 -21.28
C LEU A 181 1.28 -16.40 -21.00
N ARG A 182 0.99 -17.68 -21.13
CA ARG A 182 1.98 -18.75 -21.00
C ARG A 182 3.04 -18.69 -22.09
N GLU A 183 2.64 -18.49 -23.36
CA GLU A 183 3.56 -18.30 -24.49
C GLU A 183 4.49 -17.10 -24.26
N LEU A 184 3.97 -16.01 -23.71
CA LEU A 184 4.77 -14.83 -23.38
C LEU A 184 5.82 -15.15 -22.29
N MET A 185 5.39 -15.82 -21.22
CA MET A 185 6.29 -16.23 -20.12
C MET A 185 7.38 -17.20 -20.63
N THR A 186 7.02 -18.21 -21.42
CA THR A 186 7.99 -19.17 -21.97
C THR A 186 8.90 -18.56 -23.04
N SER A 187 8.41 -17.61 -23.83
CA SER A 187 9.22 -16.87 -24.79
C SER A 187 10.26 -15.99 -24.09
N SER A 188 9.89 -15.39 -22.94
CA SER A 188 10.84 -14.63 -22.14
C SER A 188 12.02 -15.47 -21.67
N GLN A 189 11.81 -16.74 -21.32
CA GLN A 189 12.88 -17.65 -20.88
C GLN A 189 13.96 -17.85 -21.95
N LYS A 190 13.54 -17.99 -23.23
CA LYS A 190 14.48 -18.14 -24.35
C LYS A 190 15.34 -16.88 -24.56
N ILE A 191 14.75 -15.69 -24.40
CA ILE A 191 15.44 -14.41 -24.53
C ILE A 191 16.40 -14.22 -23.37
N LEU A 192 15.92 -14.47 -22.15
CA LEU A 192 16.64 -14.24 -20.93
C LEU A 192 17.82 -15.19 -20.74
N ALA A 193 17.75 -16.42 -21.26
CA ALA A 193 18.86 -17.39 -21.23
C ALA A 193 20.14 -16.87 -21.91
N GLN A 194 20.00 -16.00 -22.91
CA GLN A 194 21.14 -15.45 -23.67
C GLN A 194 21.43 -13.98 -23.31
N HIS A 195 20.68 -13.38 -22.38
CA HIS A 195 20.81 -11.97 -22.08
C HIS A 195 22.15 -11.65 -21.39
N PRO A 196 22.90 -10.60 -21.84
CA PRO A 196 24.22 -10.28 -21.31
C PRO A 196 24.24 -10.03 -19.78
N VAL A 197 23.19 -9.41 -19.23
CA VAL A 197 23.03 -9.20 -17.79
C VAL A 197 23.03 -10.54 -17.04
N ASN A 198 22.27 -11.52 -17.52
CA ASN A 198 22.20 -12.84 -16.87
C ASN A 198 23.52 -13.61 -16.98
N GLN A 199 24.22 -13.52 -18.13
CA GLN A 199 25.55 -14.11 -18.27
C GLN A 199 26.57 -13.51 -17.29
N LYS A 200 26.50 -12.18 -17.07
CA LYS A 200 27.33 -11.51 -16.08
C LYS A 200 26.96 -11.96 -14.66
N ARG A 201 25.66 -11.98 -14.31
CA ARG A 201 25.18 -12.42 -13.00
C ARG A 201 25.64 -13.85 -12.67
N CYS A 202 25.50 -14.78 -13.62
CA CYS A 202 25.99 -16.16 -13.42
C CYS A 202 27.51 -16.22 -13.17
N LYS A 203 28.31 -15.43 -13.89
CA LYS A 203 29.77 -15.34 -13.65
C LYS A 203 30.11 -14.78 -12.28
N GLU A 204 29.27 -13.93 -11.72
CA GLU A 204 29.39 -13.33 -10.38
C GLU A 204 28.77 -14.21 -9.27
N GLY A 205 28.24 -15.40 -9.60
CA GLY A 205 27.58 -16.29 -8.64
C GLY A 205 26.23 -15.78 -8.14
N LYS A 206 25.58 -14.87 -8.88
CA LYS A 206 24.26 -14.33 -8.58
C LYS A 206 23.18 -15.06 -9.38
N ASP A 207 22.00 -15.21 -8.79
CA ASP A 207 20.86 -15.79 -9.48
C ASP A 207 20.40 -14.91 -10.66
N PRO A 208 20.31 -15.47 -11.89
CA PRO A 208 19.84 -14.74 -13.06
C PRO A 208 18.31 -14.60 -13.07
N ALA A 209 17.80 -13.58 -13.76
CA ALA A 209 16.38 -13.51 -14.13
C ALA A 209 16.11 -14.48 -15.29
N THR A 210 15.52 -15.63 -15.03
CA THR A 210 15.31 -16.67 -16.05
C THR A 210 13.93 -16.62 -16.70
N SER A 211 12.96 -15.93 -16.11
CA SER A 211 11.60 -15.78 -16.64
C SER A 211 10.96 -14.50 -16.17
N ILE A 212 9.94 -14.04 -16.91
CA ILE A 212 8.93 -13.18 -16.33
C ILE A 212 7.86 -14.02 -15.64
N TRP A 213 7.19 -13.43 -14.61
CA TRP A 213 6.04 -14.02 -13.96
C TRP A 213 4.90 -13.01 -13.87
N LEU A 214 3.76 -13.33 -14.51
CA LEU A 214 2.61 -12.43 -14.64
C LEU A 214 1.57 -12.74 -13.56
N TRP A 215 1.12 -11.68 -12.83
CA TRP A 215 0.15 -11.81 -11.75
C TRP A 215 -0.47 -10.47 -11.35
N GLY A 216 -1.40 -10.46 -10.39
CA GLY A 216 -1.98 -9.26 -9.80
C GLY A 216 -2.66 -8.32 -10.80
N GLN A 217 -3.15 -8.89 -11.88
CA GLN A 217 -3.73 -8.18 -13.01
C GLN A 217 -5.02 -7.44 -12.65
N GLY A 218 -5.33 -6.44 -13.47
CA GLY A 218 -6.60 -5.73 -13.41
C GLY A 218 -6.75 -4.71 -14.54
N THR A 219 -7.93 -4.13 -14.60
CA THR A 219 -8.28 -3.03 -15.50
C THR A 219 -8.21 -1.70 -14.77
N LYS A 220 -8.20 -0.59 -15.51
CA LYS A 220 -8.30 0.75 -14.91
C LYS A 220 -9.51 0.83 -13.98
N PRO A 221 -9.32 1.14 -12.67
CA PRO A 221 -10.44 1.35 -11.76
C PRO A 221 -11.31 2.52 -12.21
N ALA A 222 -12.64 2.34 -12.21
CA ALA A 222 -13.59 3.39 -12.60
C ALA A 222 -13.91 4.35 -11.43
N LEU A 223 -12.87 4.80 -10.70
CA LEU A 223 -13.00 5.66 -9.53
C LEU A 223 -13.35 7.10 -9.95
N PRO A 224 -14.41 7.72 -9.39
CA PRO A 224 -14.60 9.15 -9.51
C PRO A 224 -13.46 9.90 -8.80
N SER A 225 -13.10 11.10 -9.28
CA SER A 225 -12.09 11.89 -8.59
C SER A 225 -12.57 12.31 -7.19
N PHE A 226 -11.63 12.51 -6.25
CA PHE A 226 -11.96 12.97 -4.90
C PHE A 226 -12.70 14.31 -4.92
N LYS A 227 -12.33 15.20 -5.84
CA LYS A 227 -13.05 16.47 -6.09
C LYS A 227 -14.47 16.24 -6.58
N SER A 228 -14.68 15.28 -7.50
CA SER A 228 -16.04 14.94 -7.98
C SER A 228 -16.91 14.35 -6.88
N GLN A 229 -16.33 13.55 -5.99
CA GLN A 229 -17.05 12.83 -4.92
C GLN A 229 -17.35 13.73 -3.71
N TYR A 230 -16.40 14.59 -3.32
CA TYR A 230 -16.46 15.34 -2.05
C TYR A 230 -16.35 16.86 -2.22
N GLY A 231 -16.12 17.36 -3.43
CA GLY A 231 -15.92 18.80 -3.68
C GLY A 231 -14.57 19.34 -3.21
N LEU A 232 -13.63 18.48 -2.80
CA LEU A 232 -12.36 18.86 -2.18
C LEU A 232 -11.18 18.51 -3.09
N GLU A 233 -10.20 19.41 -3.15
CA GLU A 233 -8.89 19.11 -3.73
C GLU A 233 -7.93 18.65 -2.63
N GLY A 234 -7.15 17.60 -2.92
CA GLY A 234 -6.27 17.02 -1.92
C GLY A 234 -4.90 16.63 -2.44
N ALA A 235 -4.04 16.30 -1.48
CA ALA A 235 -2.71 15.75 -1.70
C ALA A 235 -2.51 14.47 -0.89
N VAL A 236 -1.61 13.61 -1.38
CA VAL A 236 -1.18 12.38 -0.70
C VAL A 236 0.33 12.35 -0.54
N ILE A 237 0.79 11.97 0.64
CA ILE A 237 2.19 11.70 0.99
C ILE A 237 2.31 10.24 1.36
N SER A 238 3.05 9.47 0.58
CA SER A 238 3.42 8.08 0.85
C SER A 238 4.70 7.73 0.11
N ALA A 239 5.49 6.81 0.64
CA ALA A 239 6.60 6.18 -0.05
C ALA A 239 6.18 4.88 -0.78
N VAL A 240 4.97 4.39 -0.52
CA VAL A 240 4.43 3.13 -1.05
C VAL A 240 3.74 3.37 -2.38
N ASP A 241 4.18 2.70 -3.44
CA ASP A 241 3.64 2.88 -4.78
C ASP A 241 2.15 2.55 -4.87
N LEU A 242 1.67 1.54 -4.14
CA LEU A 242 0.24 1.19 -4.12
C LEU A 242 -0.61 2.33 -3.57
N VAL A 243 -0.20 2.94 -2.45
CA VAL A 243 -0.92 4.05 -1.82
C VAL A 243 -0.88 5.30 -2.70
N ARG A 244 0.29 5.58 -3.31
CA ARG A 244 0.43 6.66 -4.31
C ARG A 244 -0.49 6.43 -5.51
N GLY A 245 -0.59 5.18 -5.95
CA GLY A 245 -1.47 4.76 -7.04
C GLY A 245 -2.94 4.93 -6.72
N VAL A 246 -3.39 4.56 -5.51
CA VAL A 246 -4.75 4.84 -5.04
C VAL A 246 -5.01 6.34 -5.05
N GLY A 247 -4.11 7.15 -4.48
CA GLY A 247 -4.23 8.61 -4.48
C GLY A 247 -4.34 9.21 -5.89
N ARG A 248 -3.47 8.81 -6.81
CA ARG A 248 -3.55 9.27 -8.22
C ARG A 248 -4.82 8.83 -8.92
N SER A 249 -5.30 7.61 -8.65
CA SER A 249 -6.52 7.08 -9.26
C SER A 249 -7.77 7.90 -8.92
N VAL A 250 -7.74 8.60 -7.78
CA VAL A 250 -8.79 9.52 -7.35
C VAL A 250 -8.41 11.00 -7.54
N ALA A 251 -7.38 11.27 -8.34
CA ALA A 251 -6.87 12.60 -8.68
C ALA A 251 -6.37 13.44 -7.48
N LEU A 252 -5.84 12.80 -6.42
CA LEU A 252 -5.04 13.49 -5.43
C LEU A 252 -3.64 13.79 -5.98
N GLU A 253 -3.08 14.93 -5.59
CA GLU A 253 -1.71 15.28 -5.92
C GLU A 253 -0.73 14.44 -5.10
N VAL A 254 0.14 13.67 -5.77
CA VAL A 254 1.18 12.88 -5.09
C VAL A 254 2.38 13.77 -4.82
N MET A 255 2.61 14.08 -3.54
CA MET A 255 3.74 14.89 -3.10
C MET A 255 5.04 14.09 -3.13
N GLN A 256 6.09 14.67 -3.70
CA GLN A 256 7.44 14.14 -3.60
C GLN A 256 8.11 14.72 -2.36
N VAL A 257 8.44 13.88 -1.40
CA VAL A 257 9.06 14.29 -0.13
C VAL A 257 10.48 13.72 -0.08
N PRO A 258 11.52 14.55 -0.15
CA PRO A 258 12.90 14.10 0.03
C PRO A 258 13.08 13.38 1.37
N GLY A 259 13.78 12.25 1.36
CA GLY A 259 13.98 11.42 2.56
C GLY A 259 12.77 10.59 3.00
N ALA A 260 11.64 10.67 2.30
CA ALA A 260 10.54 9.75 2.54
C ALA A 260 10.86 8.37 1.98
N THR A 261 10.98 7.39 2.86
CA THR A 261 11.13 5.97 2.53
C THR A 261 9.93 5.18 3.05
N GLY A 262 9.77 3.95 2.60
CA GLY A 262 8.83 2.97 3.15
C GLY A 262 9.41 2.19 4.34
N TYR A 263 10.44 2.70 5.03
CA TYR A 263 11.17 1.98 6.05
C TYR A 263 11.41 2.84 7.31
N PHE A 264 12.18 2.35 8.28
CA PHE A 264 12.43 3.01 9.57
C PHE A 264 13.27 4.29 9.48
N ASP A 265 14.04 4.44 8.40
CA ASP A 265 14.90 5.60 8.11
C ASP A 265 14.15 6.77 7.48
N THR A 266 12.83 6.63 7.29
CA THR A 266 11.99 7.68 6.69
C THR A 266 12.09 9.01 7.47
N ASP A 267 12.17 10.14 6.76
CA ASP A 267 12.07 11.47 7.39
C ASP A 267 10.61 11.79 7.73
N TYR A 268 10.19 11.37 8.93
CA TYR A 268 8.86 11.61 9.48
C TYR A 268 8.52 13.12 9.54
N ALA A 269 9.49 13.94 9.94
CA ALA A 269 9.27 15.37 10.09
C ALA A 269 9.14 16.07 8.71
N ALA A 270 9.87 15.60 7.70
CA ALA A 270 9.69 16.09 6.33
C ALA A 270 8.28 15.76 5.81
N LYS A 271 7.79 14.53 6.02
CA LYS A 271 6.39 14.19 5.65
C LYS A 271 5.39 15.17 6.29
N ALA A 272 5.57 15.51 7.56
CA ALA A 272 4.71 16.48 8.24
C ALA A 272 4.82 17.89 7.64
N ARG A 273 6.05 18.41 7.43
CA ARG A 273 6.29 19.76 6.86
C ARG A 273 5.71 19.89 5.46
N TYR A 274 5.97 18.95 4.57
CA TYR A 274 5.41 18.95 3.21
C TYR A 274 3.88 18.81 3.21
N GLY A 275 3.32 18.07 4.18
CA GLY A 275 1.87 17.99 4.39
C GLY A 275 1.27 19.35 4.78
N LEU A 276 1.89 20.08 5.70
CA LEU A 276 1.47 21.43 6.10
C LEU A 276 1.59 22.43 4.94
N GLU A 277 2.62 22.32 4.12
CA GLU A 277 2.77 23.11 2.89
C GLU A 277 1.65 22.81 1.89
N ALA A 278 1.33 21.52 1.67
CA ALA A 278 0.23 21.13 0.80
C ALA A 278 -1.11 21.70 1.27
N LEU A 279 -1.36 21.76 2.57
CA LEU A 279 -2.58 22.32 3.15
C LEU A 279 -2.74 23.83 2.94
N GLN A 280 -1.69 24.56 2.57
CA GLN A 280 -1.82 25.97 2.19
C GLN A 280 -2.67 26.14 0.93
N ARG A 281 -2.61 25.19 0.01
CA ARG A 281 -3.29 25.23 -1.31
C ARG A 281 -4.31 24.10 -1.54
N LYS A 282 -4.39 23.10 -0.64
CA LYS A 282 -5.31 21.97 -0.73
C LYS A 282 -6.23 21.92 0.50
N ASP A 283 -7.40 21.33 0.33
CA ASP A 283 -8.40 21.18 1.39
C ASP A 283 -8.25 19.88 2.17
N PHE A 284 -7.71 18.85 1.50
CA PHE A 284 -7.53 17.52 2.05
C PHE A 284 -6.07 17.07 1.95
N LEU A 285 -5.57 16.46 3.02
CA LEU A 285 -4.23 15.86 3.09
C LEU A 285 -4.34 14.40 3.56
N PHE A 286 -3.74 13.49 2.83
CA PHE A 286 -3.54 12.10 3.22
C PHE A 286 -2.06 11.84 3.46
N VAL A 287 -1.68 11.46 4.69
CA VAL A 287 -0.31 11.09 5.07
C VAL A 287 -0.26 9.63 5.47
N HIS A 288 0.60 8.87 4.81
CA HIS A 288 0.80 7.44 5.05
C HIS A 288 2.23 7.15 5.50
N VAL A 289 2.41 6.25 6.46
CA VAL A 289 3.70 5.87 7.06
C VAL A 289 3.79 4.36 7.21
N GLU A 290 4.73 3.73 6.51
CA GLU A 290 4.89 2.28 6.36
C GLU A 290 5.63 1.59 7.51
N SER A 291 6.49 2.30 8.22
CA SER A 291 7.48 1.72 9.15
C SER A 291 6.89 0.79 10.22
N THR A 292 5.65 1.01 10.66
CA THR A 292 4.98 0.17 11.65
C THR A 292 4.53 -1.17 11.08
N ASP A 293 4.15 -1.20 9.79
CA ASP A 293 3.81 -2.40 9.03
C ASP A 293 5.04 -3.27 8.78
N GLU A 294 6.13 -2.66 8.33
CA GLU A 294 7.41 -3.35 8.11
C GLU A 294 7.92 -4.07 9.38
N ALA A 295 7.81 -3.42 10.56
CA ALA A 295 8.14 -4.06 11.84
C ALA A 295 7.23 -5.27 12.13
N GLY A 296 5.95 -5.17 11.78
CA GLY A 296 4.99 -6.27 11.86
C GLY A 296 5.40 -7.45 10.98
N HIS A 297 5.76 -7.22 9.73
CA HIS A 297 6.23 -8.24 8.79
C HIS A 297 7.55 -8.87 9.21
N MET A 298 8.45 -8.12 9.83
CA MET A 298 9.69 -8.66 10.41
C MET A 298 9.43 -9.53 11.65
N GLY A 299 8.27 -9.38 12.29
CA GLY A 299 7.94 -10.04 13.56
C GLY A 299 8.70 -9.45 14.73
N ASP A 300 9.18 -8.20 14.62
CA ASP A 300 9.94 -7.50 15.65
C ASP A 300 9.05 -6.52 16.41
N ALA A 301 8.51 -6.99 17.53
CA ALA A 301 7.61 -6.23 18.38
C ALA A 301 8.28 -5.01 19.03
N ALA A 302 9.57 -5.12 19.40
CA ALA A 302 10.30 -4.01 20.01
C ALA A 302 10.57 -2.90 18.99
N LEU A 303 10.93 -3.28 17.76
CA LEU A 303 11.09 -2.36 16.65
C LEU A 303 9.74 -1.68 16.29
N LYS A 304 8.63 -2.43 16.36
CA LYS A 304 7.28 -1.88 16.15
C LYS A 304 6.93 -0.81 17.19
N VAL A 305 7.18 -1.06 18.47
CA VAL A 305 7.02 -0.04 19.54
C VAL A 305 7.84 1.20 19.23
N LYS A 306 9.12 1.04 18.85
CA LYS A 306 9.98 2.16 18.47
C LYS A 306 9.45 2.95 17.28
N ALA A 307 8.96 2.27 16.24
CA ALA A 307 8.38 2.91 15.05
C ALA A 307 7.11 3.72 15.41
N ILE A 308 6.28 3.20 16.31
CA ILE A 308 5.09 3.89 16.85
C ILE A 308 5.49 5.16 17.60
N GLU A 309 6.49 5.09 18.49
CA GLU A 309 6.98 6.25 19.24
C GLU A 309 7.63 7.31 18.34
N ASP A 310 8.37 6.88 17.32
CA ASP A 310 8.97 7.78 16.33
C ASP A 310 7.90 8.46 15.47
N PHE A 311 6.86 7.74 15.06
CA PHE A 311 5.69 8.29 14.37
C PHE A 311 4.97 9.33 15.24
N ASP A 312 4.64 9.00 16.49
CA ASP A 312 3.95 9.90 17.42
C ASP A 312 4.73 11.20 17.61
N ARG A 313 6.03 11.07 17.91
CA ARG A 313 6.86 12.22 18.24
C ARG A 313 7.22 13.06 17.03
N LYS A 314 7.76 12.40 15.97
CA LYS A 314 8.42 13.10 14.86
C LYS A 314 7.45 13.54 13.76
N LEU A 315 6.42 12.72 13.45
CA LEU A 315 5.44 13.09 12.45
C LEU A 315 4.24 13.80 13.10
N LEU A 316 3.55 13.11 14.01
CA LEU A 316 2.30 13.62 14.57
C LEU A 316 2.55 14.88 15.39
N GLY A 317 3.57 14.91 16.25
CA GLY A 317 3.94 16.11 17.01
C GLY A 317 4.23 17.31 16.12
N THR A 318 5.06 17.14 15.07
CA THR A 318 5.37 18.21 14.10
C THR A 318 4.11 18.68 13.34
N LEU A 319 3.25 17.73 12.96
CA LEU A 319 2.02 18.08 12.24
C LEU A 319 1.04 18.85 13.13
N LEU A 320 0.83 18.42 14.38
CA LEU A 320 -0.06 19.08 15.33
C LEU A 320 0.42 20.48 15.68
N GLU A 321 1.73 20.70 15.82
CA GLU A 321 2.30 22.03 16.02
C GLU A 321 1.94 22.96 14.84
N GLY A 322 2.09 22.48 13.59
CA GLY A 322 1.71 23.24 12.42
C GLY A 322 0.19 23.47 12.31
N LEU A 323 -0.61 22.46 12.61
CA LEU A 323 -2.08 22.55 12.58
C LEU A 323 -2.65 23.52 13.62
N SER A 324 -1.94 23.76 14.75
CA SER A 324 -2.35 24.75 15.75
C SER A 324 -2.43 26.18 15.19
N LYS A 325 -1.79 26.46 14.06
CA LYS A 325 -1.80 27.74 13.34
C LYS A 325 -2.91 27.82 12.28
N ILE A 326 -3.64 26.73 12.05
CA ILE A 326 -4.76 26.67 11.11
C ILE A 326 -6.06 26.89 11.87
N GLU A 327 -6.83 27.89 11.48
CA GLU A 327 -8.05 28.32 12.17
C GLU A 327 -9.07 27.20 12.37
N THR A 328 -9.30 26.40 11.31
CA THR A 328 -10.27 25.31 11.37
C THR A 328 -9.80 24.08 10.62
N PHE A 329 -9.73 22.95 11.32
CA PHE A 329 -9.42 21.67 10.72
C PHE A 329 -10.16 20.53 11.42
N ARG A 330 -10.17 19.38 10.76
CA ARG A 330 -10.58 18.09 11.30
C ARG A 330 -9.57 17.02 10.91
N LEU A 331 -9.16 16.18 11.84
CA LEU A 331 -8.15 15.15 11.68
C LEU A 331 -8.79 13.79 11.96
N LEU A 332 -8.56 12.83 11.05
CA LEU A 332 -8.86 11.42 11.19
C LEU A 332 -7.54 10.65 11.20
N LEU A 333 -7.30 9.84 12.23
CA LEU A 333 -6.12 9.00 12.34
C LEU A 333 -6.56 7.56 12.59
N LEU A 334 -6.05 6.65 11.79
CA LEU A 334 -6.29 5.21 11.90
C LEU A 334 -5.26 4.42 11.09
N PRO A 335 -4.94 3.18 11.44
CA PRO A 335 -4.25 2.27 10.52
C PRO A 335 -5.19 1.83 9.40
N ASP A 336 -4.62 1.37 8.33
CA ASP A 336 -5.33 0.76 7.22
C ASP A 336 -5.72 -0.70 7.50
N HIS A 337 -4.88 -1.45 8.22
CA HIS A 337 -5.15 -2.81 8.70
C HIS A 337 -4.32 -3.09 9.96
N MET A 338 -4.53 -4.27 10.55
CA MET A 338 -3.64 -4.83 11.56
C MET A 338 -2.54 -5.64 10.87
N THR A 339 -1.28 -5.47 11.27
CA THR A 339 -0.15 -6.30 10.84
C THR A 339 0.45 -6.98 12.05
N SER A 340 0.08 -8.25 12.24
CA SER A 340 0.47 -8.98 13.44
C SER A 340 1.92 -9.43 13.39
N THR A 341 2.71 -9.04 14.38
CA THR A 341 4.10 -9.50 14.55
C THR A 341 4.20 -11.02 14.76
N ALA A 342 3.17 -11.65 15.32
CA ALA A 342 3.15 -13.09 15.56
C ALA A 342 3.05 -13.92 14.28
N ILE A 343 2.22 -13.48 13.34
CA ILE A 343 1.99 -14.19 12.06
C ILE A 343 2.66 -13.50 10.87
N ARG A 344 3.27 -12.32 11.08
CA ARG A 344 4.03 -11.54 10.10
C ARG A 344 3.25 -11.22 8.83
N THR A 345 1.96 -10.96 8.98
CA THR A 345 1.07 -10.60 7.87
C THR A 345 -0.16 -9.86 8.35
N HIS A 346 -0.90 -9.32 7.39
CA HIS A 346 -2.12 -8.55 7.62
C HIS A 346 -3.29 -9.45 8.07
N THR A 347 -4.18 -8.87 8.87
CA THR A 347 -5.43 -9.52 9.28
C THR A 347 -6.65 -8.68 8.90
N HIS A 348 -7.85 -9.29 9.02
CA HIS A 348 -9.13 -8.59 8.82
C HIS A 348 -9.74 -8.10 10.14
N ASP A 349 -8.97 -8.07 11.22
CA ASP A 349 -9.47 -7.56 12.50
C ASP A 349 -9.82 -6.06 12.39
N PRO A 350 -10.89 -5.61 13.06
CA PRO A 350 -11.18 -4.19 13.18
C PRO A 350 -10.05 -3.46 13.88
N VAL A 351 -9.76 -2.24 13.43
CA VAL A 351 -8.69 -1.40 13.94
C VAL A 351 -9.22 -0.15 14.66
N PRO A 352 -8.46 0.46 15.58
CA PRO A 352 -8.85 1.71 16.22
C PRO A 352 -8.82 2.88 15.21
N PHE A 353 -9.72 3.84 15.39
CA PHE A 353 -9.62 5.15 14.74
C PHE A 353 -9.94 6.27 15.72
N THR A 354 -9.34 7.44 15.52
CA THR A 354 -9.69 8.65 16.28
C THR A 354 -9.98 9.82 15.35
N VAL A 355 -10.98 10.62 15.74
CA VAL A 355 -11.32 11.88 15.06
C VAL A 355 -11.19 13.02 16.04
N PHE A 356 -10.53 14.09 15.59
CA PHE A 356 -10.28 15.29 16.40
C PHE A 356 -10.49 16.56 15.58
N GLY A 357 -10.89 17.65 16.22
CA GLY A 357 -10.99 18.99 15.64
C GLY A 357 -12.40 19.56 15.58
N LYS A 358 -12.65 20.46 14.65
CA LYS A 358 -13.87 21.26 14.59
C LYS A 358 -15.14 20.40 14.51
N GLY A 359 -16.03 20.59 15.50
CA GLY A 359 -17.33 19.93 15.56
C GLY A 359 -17.33 18.49 16.06
N VAL A 360 -16.15 17.96 16.44
CA VAL A 360 -16.03 16.60 17.02
C VAL A 360 -16.38 16.63 18.50
N ARG A 361 -17.21 15.70 18.95
CA ARG A 361 -17.53 15.48 20.38
C ARG A 361 -16.74 14.28 20.88
N GLY A 362 -15.96 14.47 21.94
CA GLY A 362 -15.21 13.40 22.58
C GLY A 362 -16.11 12.37 23.27
N ASN A 363 -15.62 11.16 23.41
CA ASN A 363 -16.30 10.06 24.12
C ASN A 363 -15.61 9.63 25.42
N SER A 364 -14.77 10.50 25.98
CA SER A 364 -14.10 10.32 27.30
C SER A 364 -13.18 9.10 27.39
N LEU A 365 -12.71 8.60 26.27
CA LEU A 365 -11.63 7.60 26.20
C LEU A 365 -10.28 8.32 26.23
N SER A 366 -9.19 7.62 26.59
CA SER A 366 -7.95 8.29 26.98
C SER A 366 -6.72 7.91 26.16
N ARG A 367 -6.71 6.71 25.58
CA ARG A 367 -5.53 6.19 24.86
C ARG A 367 -5.92 5.64 23.48
N PHE A 368 -5.02 5.82 22.53
CA PHE A 368 -5.17 5.23 21.21
C PHE A 368 -4.64 3.79 21.22
N THR A 369 -5.47 2.84 21.67
CA THR A 369 -5.12 1.42 21.74
C THR A 369 -6.28 0.54 21.28
N GLU A 370 -5.99 -0.73 20.98
CA GLU A 370 -6.98 -1.73 20.59
C GLU A 370 -7.98 -1.99 21.75
N SER A 371 -7.47 -2.15 22.97
CA SER A 371 -8.31 -2.41 24.15
C SER A 371 -9.19 -1.23 24.51
N GLU A 372 -8.67 0.00 24.48
CA GLU A 372 -9.45 1.19 24.76
C GLU A 372 -10.51 1.42 23.65
N SER A 373 -10.17 1.22 22.38
CA SER A 373 -11.12 1.33 21.25
C SER A 373 -12.23 0.28 21.33
N ALA A 374 -11.95 -0.89 21.92
CA ALA A 374 -12.95 -1.94 22.13
C ALA A 374 -14.04 -1.53 23.14
N ARG A 375 -13.78 -0.56 24.01
CA ARG A 375 -14.74 0.02 24.96
C ARG A 375 -15.66 1.06 24.31
N SER A 376 -15.30 1.53 23.11
CA SER A 376 -16.13 2.49 22.37
C SER A 376 -17.38 1.85 21.83
N THR A 377 -18.50 2.57 21.90
CA THR A 377 -19.76 2.21 21.24
C THR A 377 -19.76 2.55 19.76
N VAL A 378 -18.74 3.28 19.28
CA VAL A 378 -18.64 3.70 17.89
C VAL A 378 -17.90 2.61 17.09
N PHE A 379 -18.65 1.96 16.22
CA PHE A 379 -18.13 0.95 15.30
C PHE A 379 -18.60 1.19 13.86
N VAL A 380 -17.64 1.24 12.94
CA VAL A 380 -17.91 1.40 11.51
C VAL A 380 -17.64 0.07 10.81
N SER A 381 -18.71 -0.66 10.48
CA SER A 381 -18.63 -1.98 9.85
C SER A 381 -18.25 -1.94 8.37
N GLU A 382 -18.58 -0.83 7.68
CA GLU A 382 -18.26 -0.61 6.27
C GLU A 382 -17.28 0.56 6.18
N GLY A 383 -15.97 0.26 6.15
CA GLY A 383 -14.91 1.25 6.27
C GLY A 383 -15.01 2.40 5.28
N TYR A 384 -15.42 2.13 4.05
CA TYR A 384 -15.60 3.14 3.02
C TYR A 384 -16.65 4.21 3.35
N THR A 385 -17.51 3.98 4.35
CA THR A 385 -18.49 4.98 4.79
C THR A 385 -17.92 6.05 5.73
N LEU A 386 -16.76 5.76 6.34
CA LEU A 386 -16.15 6.63 7.35
C LEU A 386 -15.76 7.99 6.78
N MET A 387 -15.16 8.04 5.59
CA MET A 387 -14.73 9.32 4.99
C MET A 387 -15.90 10.30 4.82
N GLY A 388 -17.02 9.84 4.33
CA GLY A 388 -18.22 10.68 4.20
C GLY A 388 -18.73 11.23 5.53
N LYS A 389 -18.77 10.42 6.59
CA LYS A 389 -19.16 10.83 7.95
C LYS A 389 -18.13 11.81 8.53
N PHE A 390 -16.83 11.53 8.38
CA PHE A 390 -15.74 12.42 8.82
C PHE A 390 -15.82 13.81 8.20
N LEU A 391 -16.04 13.89 6.89
CA LEU A 391 -16.12 15.17 6.17
C LEU A 391 -17.36 15.98 6.59
N LYS A 392 -18.49 15.33 6.80
CA LYS A 392 -19.74 15.98 7.28
C LYS A 392 -19.71 16.32 8.77
N GLY A 393 -19.05 15.51 9.58
CA GLY A 393 -19.04 15.61 11.05
C GLY A 393 -20.17 14.83 11.71
N ASP A 394 -20.56 13.74 11.07
CA ASP A 394 -21.65 12.85 11.49
C ASP A 394 -21.09 11.58 12.18
N LEU A 395 -20.18 11.77 13.17
CA LEU A 395 -19.55 10.71 13.96
C LEU A 395 -19.86 10.87 15.44
#